data_3024e40913fc6bb5e18d642025b52f00
#
_entry.id   3024e40913fc6bb5e18d642025b52f00
#
_cell.length_a   1.000
_cell.length_b   1.000
_cell.length_c   1.000
_cell.angle_alpha   90.00
_cell.angle_beta   90.00
_cell.angle_gamma   90.00
#
_symmetry.space_group_name_H-M   'P 1'
#
loop_
_entity.id
_entity.type
_entity.pdbx_description
1 polymer ?
#
loop_
_entity_poly.entity_id
_entity_poly.type
_entity_poly.pdbx_seq_one_letter_code
_entity_poly.pdbx_strand_id
1 'polypeptide(L)'
;MKAIRKQNSKNTIVGLIAVFILIFGTLSFPQAKQLKDFTQHKYAYENLSAAIKSDNIGVREDAIYLVGKYKLIDFEQDLLNQIDNEKSSDIKVLIGLALFRMESEKGMQKLLELSSKDRNDRVRRMSTAIYNEYLTSNSNRSVSR
;
A
#
# COMPACT_ATOMS: atom_id res chain seq x y z
N MET A 1 49.71 -13.82 35.44
CA MET A 1 49.42 -14.16 34.05
C MET A 1 47.94 -14.37 33.74
N LYS A 2 46.99 -13.53 34.20
CA LYS A 2 45.52 -13.70 33.96
C LYS A 2 44.83 -12.49 33.36
N ALA A 3 45.50 -11.37 33.07
CA ALA A 3 44.86 -10.16 32.59
C ALA A 3 44.81 -10.00 31.05
N ILE A 4 45.67 -10.68 30.30
CA ILE A 4 45.82 -10.48 28.84
C ILE A 4 44.74 -11.22 28.05
N ARG A 5 44.12 -12.28 28.62
CA ARG A 5 43.13 -13.11 27.90
C ARG A 5 41.73 -12.47 27.77
N LYS A 6 41.42 -11.45 28.59
CA LYS A 6 40.08 -10.79 28.60
C LYS A 6 39.96 -9.63 27.60
N GLN A 7 41.10 -9.07 27.17
CA GLN A 7 41.14 -7.94 26.22
C GLN A 7 40.87 -8.36 24.78
N ASN A 8 41.42 -9.55 24.40
CA ASN A 8 41.27 -10.04 23.01
C ASN A 8 39.84 -10.46 22.66
N SER A 9 39.03 -10.92 23.62
CA SER A 9 37.65 -11.33 23.37
C SER A 9 36.73 -10.14 23.00
N LYS A 10 36.92 -8.99 23.62
CA LYS A 10 36.12 -7.79 23.33
C LYS A 10 36.43 -7.22 21.94
N ASN A 11 37.66 -7.21 21.54
CA ASN A 11 38.10 -6.71 20.24
C ASN A 11 37.64 -7.64 19.09
N THR A 12 37.57 -8.94 19.34
CA THR A 12 37.09 -9.93 18.37
C THR A 12 35.57 -9.79 18.14
N ILE A 13 34.82 -9.53 19.21
CA ILE A 13 33.35 -9.34 19.11
C ILE A 13 33.02 -8.02 18.39
N VAL A 14 33.78 -6.94 18.68
CA VAL A 14 33.59 -5.65 17.98
C VAL A 14 33.94 -5.78 16.51
N GLY A 15 34.99 -6.50 16.16
CA GLY A 15 35.39 -6.78 14.77
C GLY A 15 34.34 -7.59 14.02
N LEU A 16 33.74 -8.61 14.65
CA LEU A 16 32.67 -9.42 14.07
C LEU A 16 31.36 -8.62 13.82
N ILE A 17 30.99 -7.73 14.74
CA ILE A 17 29.84 -6.86 14.57
C ILE A 17 30.06 -5.86 13.43
N ALA A 18 31.26 -5.29 13.32
CA ALA A 18 31.60 -4.36 12.23
C ALA A 18 31.57 -5.05 10.86
N VAL A 19 32.05 -6.28 10.74
CA VAL A 19 31.99 -7.07 9.50
C VAL A 19 30.53 -7.43 9.16
N PHE A 20 29.70 -7.74 10.16
CA PHE A 20 28.30 -8.05 9.95
C PHE A 20 27.50 -6.83 9.41
N ILE A 21 27.79 -5.64 9.92
CA ILE A 21 27.18 -4.39 9.43
C ILE A 21 27.62 -4.07 8.00
N LEU A 22 28.89 -4.36 7.63
CA LEU A 22 29.38 -4.16 6.26
C LEU A 22 28.76 -5.12 5.25
N ILE A 23 28.45 -6.36 5.66
CA ILE A 23 27.83 -7.35 4.77
C ILE A 23 26.32 -7.09 4.60
N PHE A 24 25.60 -6.67 5.65
CA PHE A 24 24.17 -6.39 5.59
C PHE A 24 23.82 -4.96 5.17
N GLY A 25 24.76 -4.01 5.28
CA GLY A 25 24.58 -2.61 4.88
C GLY A 25 24.47 -2.38 3.36
N THR A 26 24.77 -3.40 2.54
CA THR A 26 24.68 -3.31 1.06
C THR A 26 23.44 -3.99 0.47
N LEU A 27 22.50 -4.48 1.30
CA LEU A 27 21.19 -4.86 0.84
C LEU A 27 20.38 -3.57 0.55
N SER A 28 20.84 -2.83 -0.47
CA SER A 28 19.98 -1.86 -1.15
C SER A 28 18.84 -2.65 -1.78
N PHE A 29 17.72 -2.72 -1.09
CA PHE A 29 16.48 -3.15 -1.71
C PHE A 29 16.29 -2.27 -2.95
N PRO A 30 16.06 -2.83 -4.14
CA PRO A 30 15.76 -2.03 -5.31
C PRO A 30 14.41 -1.33 -5.08
N GLN A 31 14.45 -0.20 -4.35
CA GLN A 31 13.31 0.69 -4.23
C GLN A 31 13.27 1.62 -5.45
N ALA A 32 12.10 1.77 -6.01
CA ALA A 32 11.73 2.84 -6.91
C ALA A 32 12.10 2.74 -8.40
N LYS A 33 12.53 1.60 -8.91
CA LYS A 33 12.67 1.45 -10.37
C LYS A 33 11.32 1.29 -11.09
N GLN A 34 10.23 1.08 -10.34
CA GLN A 34 8.95 0.60 -10.88
C GLN A 34 7.94 1.70 -11.23
N LEU A 35 7.92 2.84 -10.53
CA LEU A 35 6.97 3.91 -10.85
C LEU A 35 7.36 4.65 -12.13
N LYS A 36 8.65 4.94 -12.32
CA LYS A 36 9.15 5.60 -13.54
C LYS A 36 8.97 4.75 -14.80
N ASP A 37 9.09 3.43 -14.69
CA ASP A 37 8.92 2.53 -15.83
C ASP A 37 7.47 2.46 -16.31
N PHE A 38 6.49 2.54 -15.40
CA PHE A 38 5.06 2.58 -15.75
C PHE A 38 4.65 3.92 -16.39
N THR A 39 5.24 5.04 -15.98
CA THR A 39 4.87 6.37 -16.46
C THR A 39 5.62 6.81 -17.71
N GLN A 40 6.67 6.09 -18.12
CA GLN A 40 7.48 6.44 -19.31
C GLN A 40 6.84 6.00 -20.63
N HIS A 41 5.89 5.04 -20.61
CA HIS A 41 5.16 4.65 -21.81
C HIS A 41 4.05 5.63 -22.11
N LYS A 42 4.04 6.19 -23.34
CA LYS A 42 3.09 7.21 -23.79
C LYS A 42 1.62 6.93 -23.50
N TYR A 43 1.24 5.65 -23.40
CA TYR A 43 -0.14 5.21 -23.17
C TYR A 43 -0.32 4.44 -21.86
N ALA A 44 0.66 4.48 -20.97
CA ALA A 44 0.59 3.71 -19.72
C ALA A 44 -0.57 4.17 -18.81
N TYR A 45 -0.77 5.49 -18.76
CA TYR A 45 -1.86 6.09 -17.98
C TYR A 45 -3.24 5.70 -18.55
N GLU A 46 -3.44 5.92 -19.85
CA GLU A 46 -4.69 5.61 -20.53
C GLU A 46 -5.02 4.12 -20.47
N ASN A 47 -4.02 3.26 -20.66
CA ASN A 47 -4.18 1.82 -20.58
C ASN A 47 -4.58 1.36 -19.15
N LEU A 48 -3.96 1.93 -18.12
CA LEU A 48 -4.29 1.59 -16.73
C LEU A 48 -5.67 2.12 -16.34
N SER A 49 -6.02 3.34 -16.76
CA SER A 49 -7.37 3.91 -16.57
C SER A 49 -8.45 3.05 -17.26
N ALA A 50 -8.18 2.58 -18.48
CA ALA A 50 -9.08 1.67 -19.19
C ALA A 50 -9.17 0.30 -18.50
N ALA A 51 -8.05 -0.22 -17.97
CA ALA A 51 -8.02 -1.50 -17.28
C ALA A 51 -8.82 -1.49 -15.97
N ILE A 52 -8.84 -0.37 -15.22
CA ILE A 52 -9.68 -0.18 -14.02
C ILE A 52 -11.17 -0.34 -14.36
N LYS A 53 -11.57 0.00 -15.57
CA LYS A 53 -12.96 -0.04 -16.07
C LYS A 53 -13.26 -1.25 -16.94
N SER A 54 -12.32 -2.17 -17.09
CA SER A 54 -12.43 -3.34 -17.98
C SER A 54 -13.62 -4.23 -17.60
N ASP A 55 -14.34 -4.75 -18.60
CA ASP A 55 -15.37 -5.77 -18.40
C ASP A 55 -14.79 -7.10 -17.92
N ASN A 56 -13.52 -7.36 -18.22
CA ASN A 56 -12.82 -8.54 -17.69
C ASN A 56 -12.46 -8.30 -16.23
N ILE A 57 -13.06 -9.10 -15.34
CA ILE A 57 -12.89 -8.95 -13.88
C ILE A 57 -11.43 -9.11 -13.45
N GLY A 58 -10.67 -10.02 -14.03
CA GLY A 58 -9.26 -10.22 -13.67
C GLY A 58 -8.39 -9.04 -14.08
N VAL A 59 -8.61 -8.48 -15.27
CA VAL A 59 -7.90 -7.26 -15.71
C VAL A 59 -8.21 -6.09 -14.81
N ARG A 60 -9.49 -5.94 -14.42
CA ARG A 60 -9.92 -4.88 -13.50
C ARG A 60 -9.34 -5.03 -12.10
N GLU A 61 -9.33 -6.27 -11.59
CA GLU A 61 -8.74 -6.61 -10.28
C GLU A 61 -7.25 -6.28 -10.24
N ASP A 62 -6.48 -6.73 -11.23
CA ASP A 62 -5.05 -6.49 -11.32
C ASP A 62 -4.73 -5.00 -11.43
N ALA A 63 -5.48 -4.25 -12.23
CA ALA A 63 -5.31 -2.81 -12.37
C ALA A 63 -5.53 -2.06 -11.05
N ILE A 64 -6.63 -2.36 -10.35
CA ILE A 64 -6.96 -1.74 -9.05
C ILE A 64 -5.91 -2.12 -8.00
N TYR A 65 -5.48 -3.38 -7.99
CA TYR A 65 -4.40 -3.83 -7.09
C TYR A 65 -3.11 -3.05 -7.33
N LEU A 66 -2.68 -2.90 -8.58
CA LEU A 66 -1.46 -2.15 -8.94
C LEU A 66 -1.56 -0.68 -8.51
N VAL A 67 -2.68 -0.03 -8.78
CA VAL A 67 -2.91 1.36 -8.38
C VAL A 67 -2.78 1.54 -6.86
N GLY A 68 -3.41 0.66 -6.07
CA GLY A 68 -3.30 0.69 -4.62
C GLY A 68 -1.91 0.33 -4.10
N LYS A 69 -1.27 -0.68 -4.72
CA LYS A 69 0.08 -1.13 -4.34
C LYS A 69 1.13 -0.02 -4.49
N TYR A 70 1.07 0.71 -5.60
CA TYR A 70 2.03 1.77 -5.92
C TYR A 70 1.54 3.17 -5.52
N LYS A 71 0.38 3.27 -4.85
CA LYS A 71 -0.21 4.53 -4.39
C LYS A 71 -0.32 5.57 -5.52
N LEU A 72 -0.82 5.16 -6.69
CA LEU A 72 -0.92 5.99 -7.88
C LEU A 72 -2.10 6.96 -7.74
N ILE A 73 -1.87 8.08 -7.06
CA ILE A 73 -2.91 9.05 -6.68
C ILE A 73 -3.66 9.63 -7.89
N ASP A 74 -3.03 9.69 -9.06
CA ASP A 74 -3.64 10.18 -10.30
C ASP A 74 -4.87 9.37 -10.71
N PHE A 75 -5.02 8.13 -10.23
CA PHE A 75 -6.16 7.25 -10.49
C PHE A 75 -7.25 7.29 -9.40
N GLU A 76 -7.14 8.19 -8.42
CA GLU A 76 -8.13 8.33 -7.34
C GLU A 76 -9.55 8.46 -7.90
N GLN A 77 -9.72 9.35 -8.88
CA GLN A 77 -11.04 9.61 -9.46
C GLN A 77 -11.57 8.41 -10.26
N ASP A 78 -10.70 7.67 -10.95
CA ASP A 78 -11.08 6.44 -11.65
C ASP A 78 -11.58 5.37 -10.66
N LEU A 79 -10.92 5.22 -9.51
CA LEU A 79 -11.33 4.30 -8.46
C LEU A 79 -12.66 4.73 -7.81
N LEU A 80 -12.86 6.03 -7.55
CA LEU A 80 -14.12 6.55 -7.01
C LEU A 80 -15.29 6.34 -7.97
N ASN A 81 -15.06 6.56 -9.26
CA ASN A 81 -16.08 6.29 -10.27
C ASN A 81 -16.38 4.80 -10.40
N GLN A 82 -15.33 3.96 -10.35
CA GLN A 82 -15.49 2.51 -10.48
C GLN A 82 -16.23 1.91 -9.29
N ILE A 83 -15.98 2.34 -8.06
CA ILE A 83 -16.65 1.77 -6.87
C ILE A 83 -18.16 1.97 -6.89
N ASP A 84 -18.65 3.07 -7.50
CA ASP A 84 -20.07 3.36 -7.66
C ASP A 84 -20.74 2.45 -8.69
N ASN A 85 -20.02 2.08 -9.74
CA ASN A 85 -20.51 1.25 -10.83
C ASN A 85 -20.24 -0.24 -10.63
N GLU A 86 -19.40 -0.61 -9.64
CA GLU A 86 -18.96 -1.98 -9.45
C GLU A 86 -20.07 -2.88 -8.89
N LYS A 87 -20.24 -4.06 -9.52
CA LYS A 87 -21.21 -5.07 -9.12
C LYS A 87 -20.60 -6.13 -8.20
N SER A 88 -19.30 -6.39 -8.35
CA SER A 88 -18.59 -7.36 -7.53
C SER A 88 -18.28 -6.79 -6.15
N SER A 89 -18.79 -7.44 -5.10
CA SER A 89 -18.49 -7.07 -3.73
C SER A 89 -16.99 -7.17 -3.40
N ASP A 90 -16.29 -8.12 -4.01
CA ASP A 90 -14.86 -8.33 -3.80
C ASP A 90 -14.04 -7.20 -4.41
N ILE A 91 -14.39 -6.79 -5.64
CA ILE A 91 -13.74 -5.64 -6.29
C ILE A 91 -14.06 -4.33 -5.57
N LYS A 92 -15.29 -4.12 -5.07
CA LYS A 92 -15.59 -2.95 -4.23
C LYS A 92 -14.68 -2.88 -3.01
N VAL A 93 -14.49 -4.01 -2.31
CA VAL A 93 -13.59 -4.08 -1.17
C VAL A 93 -12.13 -3.80 -1.59
N LEU A 94 -11.70 -4.36 -2.73
CA LEU A 94 -10.36 -4.12 -3.26
C LEU A 94 -10.12 -2.64 -3.59
N ILE A 95 -11.10 -1.96 -4.21
CA ILE A 95 -11.06 -0.51 -4.46
C ILE A 95 -10.93 0.25 -3.13
N GLY A 96 -11.72 -0.13 -2.12
CA GLY A 96 -11.65 0.48 -0.79
C GLY A 96 -10.25 0.36 -0.17
N LEU A 97 -9.62 -0.82 -0.28
CA LEU A 97 -8.25 -1.05 0.18
C LEU A 97 -7.22 -0.24 -0.64
N ALA A 98 -7.42 -0.09 -1.95
CA ALA A 98 -6.55 0.74 -2.78
C ALA A 98 -6.62 2.21 -2.35
N LEU A 99 -7.83 2.76 -2.16
CA LEU A 99 -8.05 4.12 -1.68
C LEU A 99 -7.46 4.36 -0.27
N PHE A 100 -7.57 3.38 0.61
CA PHE A 100 -6.94 3.42 1.93
C PHE A 100 -5.41 3.49 1.84
N ARG A 101 -4.79 2.64 1.01
CA ARG A 101 -3.34 2.66 0.78
C ARG A 101 -2.83 3.97 0.19
N MET A 102 -3.65 4.61 -0.65
CA MET A 102 -3.39 5.93 -1.23
C MET A 102 -3.59 7.06 -0.23
N GLU A 103 -4.11 6.76 0.95
CA GLU A 103 -4.47 7.74 1.98
C GLU A 103 -5.50 8.78 1.47
N SER A 104 -6.39 8.34 0.57
CA SER A 104 -7.42 9.18 -0.06
C SER A 104 -8.50 9.58 0.93
N GLU A 105 -8.58 10.87 1.26
CA GLU A 105 -9.66 11.39 2.12
C GLU A 105 -11.04 11.21 1.48
N LYS A 106 -11.16 11.45 0.18
CA LYS A 106 -12.42 11.21 -0.57
C LYS A 106 -12.79 9.73 -0.58
N GLY A 107 -11.77 8.86 -0.72
CA GLY A 107 -11.95 7.42 -0.62
C GLY A 107 -12.47 7.01 0.75
N MET A 108 -11.94 7.59 1.83
CA MET A 108 -12.42 7.29 3.19
C MET A 108 -13.84 7.80 3.43
N GLN A 109 -14.21 8.97 2.92
CA GLN A 109 -15.60 9.45 2.94
C GLN A 109 -16.53 8.50 2.19
N LYS A 110 -16.10 7.99 1.03
CA LYS A 110 -16.85 6.98 0.27
C LYS A 110 -17.02 5.67 1.03
N LEU A 111 -16.00 5.19 1.71
CA LEU A 111 -16.09 4.00 2.55
C LEU A 111 -17.03 4.19 3.75
N LEU A 112 -17.03 5.36 4.38
CA LEU A 112 -18.00 5.69 5.42
C LEU A 112 -19.44 5.65 4.90
N GLU A 113 -19.68 6.14 3.69
CA GLU A 113 -20.98 6.02 3.03
C GLU A 113 -21.36 4.54 2.78
N LEU A 114 -20.46 3.75 2.18
CA LEU A 114 -20.71 2.34 1.87
C LEU A 114 -20.92 1.50 3.14
N SER A 115 -20.29 1.86 4.25
CA SER A 115 -20.44 1.14 5.52
C SER A 115 -21.88 1.11 6.04
N SER A 116 -22.70 2.08 5.66
CA SER A 116 -24.09 2.19 6.07
C SER A 116 -25.10 1.92 4.94
N LYS A 117 -24.73 2.21 3.68
CA LYS A 117 -25.70 2.25 2.57
C LYS A 117 -25.53 1.11 1.55
N ASP A 118 -24.39 0.41 1.48
CA ASP A 118 -24.23 -0.65 0.49
C ASP A 118 -25.21 -1.80 0.77
N ARG A 119 -25.77 -2.39 -0.29
CA ARG A 119 -26.71 -3.51 -0.20
C ARG A 119 -26.05 -4.80 0.30
N ASN A 120 -24.76 -4.95 0.07
CA ASN A 120 -23.99 -6.15 0.41
C ASN A 120 -23.39 -6.03 1.81
N ASP A 121 -23.74 -6.96 2.72
CA ASP A 121 -23.26 -6.99 4.11
C ASP A 121 -21.74 -7.05 4.23
N ARG A 122 -21.08 -7.78 3.32
CA ARG A 122 -19.63 -7.90 3.31
C ARG A 122 -18.98 -6.56 2.97
N VAL A 123 -19.54 -5.83 1.99
CA VAL A 123 -19.04 -4.49 1.64
C VAL A 123 -19.21 -3.56 2.83
N ARG A 124 -20.38 -3.54 3.50
CA ARG A 124 -20.61 -2.71 4.68
C ARG A 124 -19.59 -3.00 5.78
N ARG A 125 -19.42 -4.28 6.16
CA ARG A 125 -18.46 -4.67 7.21
C ARG A 125 -17.02 -4.33 6.86
N MET A 126 -16.60 -4.61 5.64
CA MET A 126 -15.22 -4.33 5.20
C MET A 126 -14.95 -2.81 5.10
N SER A 127 -15.91 -2.04 4.60
CA SER A 127 -15.82 -0.58 4.57
C SER A 127 -15.68 0.02 5.96
N THR A 128 -16.47 -0.50 6.94
CA THR A 128 -16.34 -0.10 8.35
C THR A 128 -14.94 -0.43 8.90
N ALA A 129 -14.45 -1.64 8.64
CA ALA A 129 -13.15 -2.05 9.15
C ALA A 129 -12.00 -1.20 8.58
N ILE A 130 -12.00 -0.95 7.26
CA ILE A 130 -11.00 -0.12 6.61
C ILE A 130 -11.05 1.33 7.12
N TYR A 131 -12.25 1.88 7.28
CA TYR A 131 -12.43 3.25 7.79
C TYR A 131 -11.93 3.39 9.24
N ASN A 132 -12.23 2.42 10.11
CA ASN A 132 -11.74 2.43 11.49
C ASN A 132 -10.22 2.33 11.56
N GLU A 133 -9.59 1.51 10.70
CA GLU A 133 -8.14 1.42 10.60
C GLU A 133 -7.52 2.76 10.17
N TYR A 134 -8.14 3.46 9.22
CA TYR A 134 -7.73 4.80 8.83
C TYR A 134 -7.76 5.79 9.99
N LEU A 135 -8.83 5.80 10.79
CA LEU A 135 -8.93 6.67 11.97
C LEU A 135 -7.84 6.36 13.00
N THR A 136 -7.60 5.07 13.27
CA THR A 136 -6.57 4.62 14.22
C THR A 136 -5.17 5.01 13.76
N SER A 137 -4.86 4.81 12.48
CA SER A 137 -3.55 5.16 11.92
C SER A 137 -3.29 6.66 11.94
N ASN A 138 -4.29 7.49 11.71
CA ASN A 138 -4.17 8.95 11.77
C ASN A 138 -4.02 9.46 13.21
N SER A 139 -4.74 8.88 14.17
CA SER A 139 -4.58 9.22 15.59
C SER A 139 -3.16 8.96 16.08
N ASN A 140 -2.59 7.82 15.73
CA ASN A 140 -1.22 7.45 16.10
C ASN A 140 -0.17 8.38 15.48
N ARG A 141 -0.38 8.87 14.26
CA ARG A 141 0.51 9.85 13.61
C ARG A 141 0.46 11.22 14.27
N SER A 142 -0.68 11.64 14.81
CA SER A 142 -0.82 12.93 15.49
C SER A 142 -0.15 12.96 16.85
N VAL A 143 -0.06 11.84 17.54
CA VAL A 143 0.59 11.70 18.87
C VAL A 143 2.12 11.63 18.78
N SER A 144 2.66 11.22 17.63
CA SER A 144 4.11 11.06 17.41
C SER A 144 4.83 12.31 16.84
N ARG A 145 4.14 13.43 16.72
CA ARG A 145 4.68 14.74 16.32
C ARG A 145 4.73 15.68 17.51
#